data_8a5e24d53196e6d73c30b9477c4550e2
#
_entry.id   8a5e24d53196e6d73c30b9477c4550e2
#
_cell.length_a   1.000
_cell.length_b   1.000
_cell.length_c   1.000
_cell.angle_alpha   90.00
_cell.angle_beta   90.00
_cell.angle_gamma   90.00
#
_symmetry.space_group_name_H-M   'P 1'
#
loop_
_entity.id
_entity.type
_entity.pdbx_description
1 polymer ?
#
loop_
_entity_poly.entity_id
_entity_poly.type
_entity_poly.pdbx_seq_one_letter_code
_entity_poly.pdbx_strand_id
1 'polypeptide(L)'
;MEKSTPHGVYEVLAQWDTEAGVWVAESEDVPGLVAEADSPNVLVQKLRTLIPELLELNGVPNDRSASFHVLYQHEDSDILIF
;
A
#
# COMPACT_ATOMS: atom_id res chain seq x y z
N MET A 1 -10.63 -15.62 -13.27
CA MET A 1 -10.98 -14.28 -13.54
C MET A 1 -9.93 -13.31 -13.14
N GLU A 2 -9.54 -12.47 -14.00
CA GLU A 2 -8.46 -11.65 -13.62
C GLU A 2 -8.91 -10.40 -12.90
N LYS A 3 -8.09 -9.97 -12.00
CA LYS A 3 -8.37 -8.80 -11.26
C LYS A 3 -8.19 -7.60 -12.16
N SER A 4 -9.19 -6.78 -12.19
CA SER A 4 -9.15 -5.62 -13.04
C SER A 4 -8.89 -4.40 -12.18
N THR A 5 -7.67 -3.91 -12.22
CA THR A 5 -7.32 -2.72 -11.48
C THR A 5 -7.64 -1.51 -12.31
N PRO A 6 -8.41 -0.56 -11.80
CA PRO A 6 -8.64 0.66 -12.57
C PRO A 6 -7.31 1.31 -12.93
N HIS A 7 -7.32 1.96 -14.07
CA HIS A 7 -6.12 2.57 -14.57
C HIS A 7 -5.52 3.52 -13.55
N GLY A 8 -4.27 3.28 -13.17
CA GLY A 8 -3.57 4.14 -12.26
C GLY A 8 -3.89 3.98 -10.79
N VAL A 9 -4.68 2.96 -10.43
CA VAL A 9 -5.03 2.76 -9.03
C VAL A 9 -4.46 1.43 -8.56
N TYR A 10 -3.73 1.47 -7.49
CA TYR A 10 -3.08 0.29 -6.92
C TYR A 10 -3.64 0.03 -5.53
N GLU A 11 -3.84 -1.22 -5.19
CA GLU A 11 -4.39 -1.58 -3.90
C GLU A 11 -3.28 -2.01 -2.96
N VAL A 12 -3.33 -1.49 -1.75
CA VAL A 12 -2.35 -1.80 -0.71
C VAL A 12 -3.10 -2.31 0.49
N LEU A 13 -2.60 -3.37 1.09
CA LEU A 13 -3.16 -3.90 2.31
C LEU A 13 -2.24 -3.56 3.47
N ALA A 14 -2.79 -2.94 4.50
CA ALA A 14 -2.03 -2.63 5.71
C ALA A 14 -2.63 -3.41 6.86
N GLN A 15 -1.80 -4.14 7.58
CA GLN A 15 -2.23 -4.92 8.72
C GLN A 15 -1.51 -4.44 9.96
N TRP A 16 -2.23 -4.44 11.07
CA TRP A 16 -1.66 -4.01 12.34
C TRP A 16 -0.88 -5.15 12.95
N ASP A 17 0.37 -4.87 13.29
CA ASP A 17 1.21 -5.83 14.00
C ASP A 17 1.24 -5.43 15.46
N THR A 18 0.54 -6.17 16.26
CA THR A 18 0.39 -5.83 17.68
C THR A 18 1.71 -5.91 18.42
N GLU A 19 2.56 -6.85 18.07
CA GLU A 19 3.82 -7.00 18.78
C GLU A 19 4.76 -5.85 18.50
N ALA A 20 4.83 -5.46 17.25
CA ALA A 20 5.73 -4.39 16.86
C ALA A 20 5.13 -3.01 17.01
N GLY A 21 3.80 -2.93 17.13
CA GLY A 21 3.14 -1.63 17.26
C GLY A 21 3.18 -0.81 16.00
N VAL A 22 3.10 -1.48 14.85
CA VAL A 22 3.15 -0.77 13.58
C VAL A 22 2.15 -1.35 12.61
N TRP A 23 1.82 -0.55 11.60
CA TRP A 23 1.09 -1.01 10.44
C TRP A 23 2.11 -1.52 9.41
N VAL A 24 1.86 -2.71 8.88
CA VAL A 24 2.73 -3.29 7.87
C VAL A 24 1.94 -3.34 6.58
N ALA A 25 2.47 -2.73 5.54
CA ALA A 25 1.80 -2.62 4.25
C ALA A 25 2.47 -3.50 3.22
N GLU A 26 1.65 -4.15 2.40
CA GLU A 26 2.12 -4.91 1.26
C GLU A 26 1.09 -4.81 0.16
N SER A 27 1.46 -5.19 -1.04
CA SER A 27 0.57 -5.06 -2.18
C SER A 27 0.91 -6.09 -3.23
N GLU A 28 -0.11 -6.73 -3.77
CA GLU A 28 0.07 -7.61 -4.91
C GLU A 28 0.20 -6.81 -6.20
N ASP A 29 -0.29 -5.58 -6.20
CA ASP A 29 -0.23 -4.74 -7.38
C ASP A 29 1.13 -4.08 -7.54
N VAL A 30 1.89 -3.96 -6.47
CA VAL A 30 3.20 -3.31 -6.49
C VAL A 30 4.23 -4.31 -5.96
N PRO A 31 4.84 -5.09 -6.84
CA PRO A 31 5.78 -6.12 -6.39
C PRO A 31 6.92 -5.52 -5.59
N GLY A 32 7.24 -6.19 -4.51
CA GLY A 32 8.34 -5.75 -3.65
C GLY A 32 7.96 -4.73 -2.60
N LEU A 33 6.70 -4.31 -2.57
CA LEU A 33 6.29 -3.30 -1.60
C LEU A 33 6.18 -3.91 -0.21
N VAL A 34 7.00 -3.42 0.70
CA VAL A 34 6.86 -3.69 2.12
C VAL A 34 7.20 -2.40 2.83
N ALA A 35 6.30 -1.93 3.67
CA ALA A 35 6.54 -0.70 4.40
C ALA A 35 5.89 -0.82 5.77
N GLU A 36 6.40 -0.10 6.75
CA GLU A 36 5.77 -0.09 8.05
C GLU A 36 5.87 1.30 8.66
N ALA A 37 4.90 1.59 9.49
CA ALA A 37 4.86 2.87 10.20
C ALA A 37 3.94 2.70 11.39
N ASP A 38 4.15 3.53 12.41
CA ASP A 38 3.35 3.44 13.61
C ASP A 38 2.02 4.17 13.49
N SER A 39 1.80 4.90 12.41
CA SER A 39 0.50 5.55 12.21
C SER A 39 0.12 5.49 10.74
N PRO A 40 -1.19 5.53 10.46
CA PRO A 40 -1.64 5.53 9.07
C PRO A 40 -1.13 6.72 8.27
N ASN A 41 -1.05 7.89 8.88
CA ASN A 41 -0.59 9.06 8.16
C ASN A 41 0.85 8.92 7.70
N VAL A 42 1.70 8.41 8.59
CA VAL A 42 3.10 8.20 8.23
C VAL A 42 3.23 7.12 7.19
N LEU A 43 2.40 6.08 7.30
CA LEU A 43 2.44 5.01 6.31
C LEU A 43 2.11 5.53 4.92
N VAL A 44 1.06 6.34 4.82
CA VAL A 44 0.66 6.88 3.52
C VAL A 44 1.77 7.74 2.93
N GLN A 45 2.45 8.52 3.76
CA GLN A 45 3.54 9.33 3.25
C GLN A 45 4.69 8.49 2.73
N LYS A 46 4.99 7.38 3.42
CA LYS A 46 6.01 6.46 2.92
C LYS A 46 5.60 5.84 1.61
N LEU A 47 4.33 5.46 1.50
CA LEU A 47 3.84 4.83 0.28
C LEU A 47 3.89 5.77 -0.91
N ARG A 48 3.67 7.05 -0.68
CA ARG A 48 3.73 8.03 -1.76
C ARG A 48 5.11 8.12 -2.40
N THR A 49 6.14 7.79 -1.64
CA THR A 49 7.49 7.75 -2.17
C THR A 49 7.83 6.38 -2.72
N LEU A 50 7.47 5.33 -1.98
CA LEU A 50 7.90 3.98 -2.33
C LEU A 50 7.21 3.44 -3.57
N ILE A 51 5.91 3.71 -3.72
CA ILE A 51 5.18 3.11 -4.82
C ILE A 51 5.72 3.56 -6.17
N PRO A 52 5.91 4.86 -6.42
CA PRO A 52 6.49 5.26 -7.70
C PRO A 52 7.86 4.68 -7.93
N GLU A 53 8.67 4.60 -6.88
CA GLU A 53 10.02 4.05 -7.03
C GLU A 53 9.98 2.59 -7.40
N LEU A 54 9.11 1.82 -6.76
CA LEU A 54 9.02 0.41 -7.05
C LEU A 54 8.45 0.14 -8.43
N LEU A 55 7.46 0.93 -8.82
CA LEU A 55 6.90 0.78 -10.15
C LEU A 55 7.95 1.03 -11.21
N GLU A 56 8.77 2.04 -10.99
CA GLU A 56 9.83 2.34 -11.92
C GLU A 56 10.86 1.21 -11.98
N LEU A 57 11.22 0.66 -10.82
CA LEU A 57 12.14 -0.47 -10.78
C LEU A 57 11.59 -1.70 -11.45
N ASN A 58 10.27 -1.85 -11.45
CA ASN A 58 9.62 -3.00 -12.07
C ASN A 58 9.29 -2.77 -13.54
N GLY A 59 9.79 -1.68 -14.11
CA GLY A 59 9.59 -1.43 -15.52
C GLY A 59 8.26 -0.81 -15.88
N VAL A 60 7.52 -0.35 -14.90
CA VAL A 60 6.24 0.31 -15.16
C VAL A 60 6.51 1.80 -15.35
N PRO A 61 5.97 2.39 -16.41
CA PRO A 61 6.20 3.82 -16.60
C PRO A 61 5.79 4.62 -15.40
N ASN A 62 6.60 5.60 -15.05
CA ASN A 62 6.30 6.45 -13.92
C ASN A 62 5.17 7.39 -14.28
N ASP A 63 4.01 7.09 -13.79
CA ASP A 63 2.81 7.87 -14.05
C ASP A 63 2.46 8.62 -12.77
N ARG A 64 2.67 9.90 -12.78
CA ARG A 64 2.42 10.69 -11.60
C ARG A 64 0.96 10.76 -11.22
N SER A 65 0.10 10.38 -12.14
CA SER A 65 -1.31 10.33 -11.82
C SER A 65 -1.71 9.01 -11.19
N ALA A 66 -0.78 8.08 -11.08
CA ALA A 66 -1.06 6.82 -10.43
C ALA A 66 -1.44 7.09 -8.99
N SER A 67 -2.47 6.43 -8.53
CA SER A 67 -2.92 6.58 -7.17
C SER A 67 -3.03 5.21 -6.53
N PHE A 68 -3.14 5.22 -5.23
CA PHE A 68 -3.31 3.98 -4.51
C PHE A 68 -4.35 4.18 -3.44
N HIS A 69 -4.93 3.05 -3.00
CA HIS A 69 -5.73 3.16 -1.83
C HIS A 69 -5.38 2.04 -0.87
N VAL A 70 -5.50 2.33 0.40
CA VAL A 70 -5.00 1.47 1.43
C VAL A 70 -6.16 0.93 2.24
N LEU A 71 -6.22 -0.39 2.33
CA LEU A 71 -7.18 -1.06 3.18
C LEU A 71 -6.48 -1.40 4.47
N TYR A 72 -6.95 -0.85 5.57
CA TYR A 72 -6.35 -1.09 6.88
C TYR A 72 -7.14 -2.15 7.61
N GLN A 73 -6.45 -3.16 8.10
CA GLN A 73 -7.07 -4.28 8.77
C GLN A 73 -6.45 -4.48 10.13
N HIS A 74 -7.26 -4.42 11.15
CA HIS A 74 -6.82 -4.64 12.50
C HIS A 74 -7.38 -5.97 12.98
N GLU A 75 -6.60 -6.63 13.80
CA GLU A 75 -6.93 -7.96 14.27
C GLU A 75 -8.27 -8.02 14.99
N ASP A 76 -8.72 -6.93 15.58
CA ASP A 76 -9.98 -6.88 16.28
C ASP A 76 -11.14 -6.67 15.33
N SER A 77 -10.93 -6.95 14.08
CA SER A 77 -11.93 -7.12 13.07
C SER A 77 -12.49 -5.87 12.45
N ASP A 78 -12.00 -4.74 12.80
CA ASP A 78 -12.43 -3.53 12.12
C ASP A 78 -11.60 -3.31 10.89
N ILE A 79 -12.25 -2.91 9.81
CA ILE A 79 -11.58 -2.60 8.57
C ILE A 79 -11.81 -1.13 8.28
N LEU A 80 -10.71 -0.41 8.10
CA LEU A 80 -10.77 1.01 7.79
C LEU A 80 -10.27 1.22 6.37
N ILE A 81 -10.99 2.01 5.60
CA ILE A 81 -10.62 2.31 4.23
C ILE A 81 -10.35 3.81 4.11
N PHE A 82 -9.21 4.14 3.58
CA PHE A 82 -8.82 5.54 3.42
C PHE A 82 -8.56 5.89 1.98
#